data_fea56c0868454cf22981fd26fdf62e66
#
_entry.id   fea56c0868454cf22981fd26fdf62e66
#
_cell.length_a   1.000
_cell.length_b   1.000
_cell.length_c   1.000
_cell.angle_alpha   90.00
_cell.angle_beta   90.00
_cell.angle_gamma   90.00
#
_symmetry.space_group_name_H-M   'P 1'
#
loop_
_entity.id
_entity.type
_entity.pdbx_description
1 polymer ?
#
loop_
_entity_poly.entity_id
_entity_poly.type
_entity_poly.pdbx_seq_one_letter_code
_entity_poly.pdbx_strand_id
1 'polypeptide(L)'
;MKKLTTLCYVLALCSCMSCNSQNNTNSKSQASSAASKNKNVNANVLRMQLSSIKDNQVTKGDAVLFLLPQGWKQQSQLDWDAQNTQFPASAYLHVNNLENTAQLHIYKTSFYTLSNPSMQYAGIGIGSKYMGGTVVASMPSNTTEATMRTLNEMNALPAGVKITETKVIKIESTNPIDIQAKKQNPQVQFISDNVISKGTFTKNGENYTLLINAYVNGTVNKSLNFSNWQVLPIVFIIKQDANEKVNTELCQAVLKSIRYTPAFISAQTQVIKYLTDQYYQGLRNIAAISQQISRNNDAMIASIDKSYEKANSTYKPTNDGFSQYIKGVENYSDGNGSTYELPSSYNTAWKNSNGEIILTNEINYNPNIGSTQNWEQLNK
;
A
#
# COMPACT_ATOMS: atom_id res chain seq x y z
N MET A 1 -14.55 -20.22 -32.63
CA MET A 1 -13.71 -20.13 -31.41
C MET A 1 -13.50 -18.65 -31.11
N LYS A 2 -14.33 -18.06 -30.24
CA LYS A 2 -14.24 -16.66 -29.82
C LYS A 2 -13.16 -16.59 -28.76
N LYS A 3 -12.14 -15.75 -29.01
CA LYS A 3 -11.04 -15.47 -28.07
C LYS A 3 -11.63 -14.94 -26.75
N LEU A 4 -11.49 -15.72 -25.70
CA LEU A 4 -11.76 -15.30 -24.34
C LEU A 4 -10.63 -14.36 -23.93
N THR A 5 -10.83 -13.07 -24.09
CA THR A 5 -9.91 -12.05 -23.59
C THR A 5 -10.02 -12.04 -22.06
N THR A 6 -9.06 -12.67 -21.40
CA THR A 6 -8.84 -12.55 -19.95
C THR A 6 -8.44 -11.10 -19.67
N LEU A 7 -9.41 -10.32 -19.25
CA LEU A 7 -9.23 -8.90 -18.93
C LEU A 7 -8.46 -8.79 -17.60
N CYS A 8 -7.25 -8.24 -17.68
CA CYS A 8 -6.36 -8.05 -16.55
C CYS A 8 -6.98 -7.07 -15.53
N TYR A 9 -7.32 -7.57 -14.36
CA TYR A 9 -7.74 -6.80 -13.17
C TYR A 9 -6.56 -6.06 -12.49
N VAL A 10 -5.53 -5.69 -13.22
CA VAL A 10 -4.32 -5.05 -12.67
C VAL A 10 -4.54 -3.60 -12.25
N LEU A 11 -5.60 -2.95 -12.72
CA LEU A 11 -5.79 -1.50 -12.57
C LEU A 11 -6.59 -1.07 -11.33
N ALA A 12 -7.29 -1.96 -10.65
CA ALA A 12 -8.19 -1.57 -9.56
C ALA A 12 -7.48 -1.12 -8.26
N LEU A 13 -6.21 -1.49 -8.05
CA LEU A 13 -5.44 -1.05 -6.88
C LEU A 13 -4.61 0.23 -7.14
N CYS A 14 -4.39 0.59 -8.41
CA CYS A 14 -3.64 1.80 -8.77
C CYS A 14 -4.51 3.05 -8.88
N SER A 15 -5.83 2.92 -9.07
CA SER A 15 -6.70 4.07 -9.34
C SER A 15 -7.07 4.92 -8.11
N CYS A 16 -6.73 4.48 -6.90
CA CYS A 16 -6.96 5.29 -5.70
C CYS A 16 -5.76 6.16 -5.29
N MET A 17 -4.66 6.14 -6.05
CA MET A 17 -3.45 6.91 -5.72
C MET A 17 -2.90 7.62 -6.96
N SER A 18 -3.66 8.56 -7.52
CA SER A 18 -3.13 9.49 -8.53
C SER A 18 -2.22 10.48 -7.84
N CYS A 19 -0.93 10.38 -8.06
CA CYS A 19 0.06 11.35 -7.61
C CYS A 19 0.54 12.22 -8.74
N ASN A 20 0.44 13.51 -8.56
CA ASN A 20 1.30 14.49 -9.22
C ASN A 20 2.69 14.42 -8.59
N SER A 21 3.70 14.15 -9.39
CA SER A 21 5.09 14.29 -8.98
C SER A 21 5.84 15.03 -10.07
N GLN A 22 6.37 16.18 -9.72
CA GLN A 22 7.36 16.88 -10.52
C GLN A 22 8.76 16.73 -9.94
N ASN A 23 9.71 16.66 -10.86
CA ASN A 23 11.15 16.46 -10.76
C ASN A 23 11.89 17.35 -9.77
N ASN A 24 12.98 16.90 -9.13
CA ASN A 24 14.32 17.30 -9.59
C ASN A 24 15.49 16.70 -8.76
N THR A 25 16.50 16.32 -9.53
CA THR A 25 17.96 16.42 -9.35
C THR A 25 18.67 15.87 -8.12
N ASN A 26 19.59 14.98 -8.45
CA ASN A 26 20.83 14.54 -7.81
C ASN A 26 21.38 15.45 -6.69
N SER A 27 21.51 14.87 -5.51
CA SER A 27 22.67 15.15 -4.65
C SER A 27 22.99 13.96 -3.76
N LYS A 28 24.23 13.46 -3.92
CA LYS A 28 24.88 12.56 -2.97
C LYS A 28 25.04 13.31 -1.64
N SER A 29 24.48 12.81 -0.56
CA SER A 29 24.90 13.23 0.77
C SER A 29 25.19 12.03 1.65
N GLN A 30 26.43 11.97 2.10
CA GLN A 30 26.91 11.08 3.14
C GLN A 30 26.18 11.37 4.45
N ALA A 31 25.68 10.32 5.07
CA ALA A 31 25.12 10.39 6.41
C ALA A 31 26.25 10.60 7.42
N SER A 32 26.31 11.76 8.05
CA SER A 32 27.05 11.95 9.30
C SER A 32 26.06 11.91 10.46
N SER A 33 26.19 10.88 11.29
CA SER A 33 25.47 10.74 12.55
C SER A 33 26.06 11.72 13.58
N ALA A 34 25.32 12.77 13.88
CA ALA A 34 25.56 13.58 15.09
C ALA A 34 24.31 13.48 15.96
N ALA A 35 24.42 12.66 17.02
CA ALA A 35 23.37 12.58 18.04
C ALA A 35 23.40 13.88 18.87
N SER A 36 22.50 14.81 18.57
CA SER A 36 22.25 15.96 19.44
C SER A 36 21.20 15.57 20.49
N LYS A 37 21.67 15.47 21.74
CA LYS A 37 20.83 15.41 22.93
C LYS A 37 20.22 16.78 23.18
N ASN A 38 19.05 17.08 22.60
CA ASN A 38 18.19 18.18 23.04
C ASN A 38 16.93 17.63 23.68
N LYS A 39 16.93 17.63 25.03
CA LYS A 39 15.74 17.43 25.85
C LYS A 39 14.96 18.75 25.89
N ASN A 40 13.97 18.88 25.04
CA ASN A 40 12.71 19.63 25.24
C ASN A 40 11.90 19.39 23.97
N VAL A 41 11.36 18.16 23.86
CA VAL A 41 10.40 17.85 22.78
C VAL A 41 9.05 18.34 23.27
N ASN A 42 8.56 19.43 22.70
CA ASN A 42 7.17 19.84 22.87
C ASN A 42 6.27 18.63 22.53
N ALA A 43 5.37 18.26 23.43
CA ALA A 43 4.57 17.04 23.34
C ALA A 43 3.67 16.96 22.09
N ASN A 44 3.55 18.06 21.35
CA ASN A 44 2.64 18.20 20.20
C ASN A 44 3.38 18.25 18.84
N VAL A 45 4.67 17.95 18.78
CA VAL A 45 5.44 17.98 17.53
C VAL A 45 5.75 16.58 17.08
N LEU A 46 5.19 16.20 15.91
CA LEU A 46 5.47 14.94 15.24
C LEU A 46 6.54 15.16 14.17
N ARG A 47 7.65 14.43 14.28
CA ARG A 47 8.69 14.41 13.25
C ARG A 47 8.57 13.13 12.44
N MET A 48 8.46 13.27 11.12
CA MET A 48 8.40 12.17 10.16
C MET A 48 9.65 12.24 9.27
N GLN A 49 10.15 11.08 8.90
CA GLN A 49 11.23 10.95 7.93
C GLN A 49 10.75 10.12 6.73
N LEU A 50 11.26 10.45 5.55
CA LEU A 50 11.00 9.65 4.37
C LEU A 50 11.71 8.31 4.48
N SER A 51 10.99 7.24 4.25
CA SER A 51 11.51 5.87 4.23
C SER A 51 11.05 5.13 2.99
N SER A 52 11.67 3.99 2.69
CA SER A 52 11.34 3.25 1.48
C SER A 52 11.41 1.73 1.68
N ILE A 53 10.68 1.02 0.82
CA ILE A 53 10.89 -0.40 0.55
C ILE A 53 11.70 -0.49 -0.75
N LYS A 54 12.84 -1.14 -0.68
CA LYS A 54 13.72 -1.30 -1.85
C LYS A 54 13.36 -2.54 -2.64
N ASP A 55 13.36 -2.39 -3.97
CA ASP A 55 13.34 -3.50 -4.89
C ASP A 55 14.77 -3.84 -5.31
N ASN A 56 15.30 -4.91 -4.75
CA ASN A 56 16.65 -5.38 -5.03
C ASN A 56 16.71 -6.34 -6.23
N GLN A 57 15.57 -6.71 -6.80
CA GLN A 57 15.51 -7.73 -7.86
C GLN A 57 15.35 -7.13 -9.24
N VAL A 58 14.37 -6.27 -9.44
CA VAL A 58 13.97 -5.77 -10.77
C VAL A 58 14.40 -4.34 -11.00
N THR A 59 13.90 -3.38 -10.22
CA THR A 59 14.22 -1.96 -10.46
C THR A 59 15.55 -1.50 -9.88
N LYS A 60 16.10 -2.27 -8.93
CA LYS A 60 17.32 -1.92 -8.17
C LYS A 60 17.23 -0.58 -7.45
N GLY A 61 16.02 -0.14 -7.12
CA GLY A 61 15.75 1.16 -6.52
C GLY A 61 14.64 1.11 -5.47
N ASP A 62 14.14 2.29 -5.11
CA ASP A 62 12.99 2.40 -4.21
C ASP A 62 11.71 2.01 -4.94
N ALA A 63 10.98 1.03 -4.40
CA ALA A 63 9.71 0.58 -4.93
C ALA A 63 8.53 1.30 -4.30
N VAL A 64 8.58 1.48 -2.98
CA VAL A 64 7.53 2.12 -2.18
C VAL A 64 8.15 3.18 -1.31
N LEU A 65 7.57 4.35 -1.28
CA LEU A 65 7.92 5.46 -0.39
C LEU A 65 6.84 5.65 0.66
N PHE A 66 7.22 6.02 1.87
CA PHE A 66 6.28 6.36 2.95
C PHE A 66 6.96 7.20 4.02
N LEU A 67 6.15 7.86 4.84
CA LEU A 67 6.62 8.62 5.98
C LEU A 67 6.67 7.72 7.22
N LEU A 68 7.79 7.72 7.91
CA LEU A 68 8.02 6.95 9.13
C LEU A 68 8.25 7.92 10.30
N PRO A 69 7.54 7.79 11.44
CA PRO A 69 7.83 8.61 12.61
C PRO A 69 9.28 8.47 13.06
N GLN A 70 9.89 9.58 13.45
CA GLN A 70 11.28 9.56 13.90
C GLN A 70 11.45 8.61 15.09
N GLY A 71 12.47 7.75 15.03
CA GLY A 71 12.76 6.76 16.06
C GLY A 71 11.96 5.45 15.91
N TRP A 72 10.99 5.35 14.98
CA TRP A 72 10.36 4.07 14.68
C TRP A 72 11.28 3.16 13.88
N LYS A 73 11.07 1.85 14.05
CA LYS A 73 11.80 0.82 13.30
C LYS A 73 10.94 0.33 12.14
N GLN A 74 11.63 -0.06 11.08
CA GLN A 74 11.03 -0.66 9.89
C GLN A 74 11.67 -2.03 9.63
N GLN A 75 10.83 -2.98 9.26
CA GLN A 75 11.21 -4.23 8.61
C GLN A 75 10.35 -4.37 7.36
N SER A 76 10.96 -4.56 6.23
CA SER A 76 10.23 -4.63 4.96
C SER A 76 10.91 -5.58 3.99
N GLN A 77 10.10 -6.16 3.10
CA GLN A 77 10.55 -7.06 2.06
C GLN A 77 9.67 -6.85 0.83
N LEU A 78 10.28 -6.91 -0.34
CA LEU A 78 9.58 -6.96 -1.62
C LEU A 78 10.09 -8.15 -2.38
N ASP A 79 9.16 -9.01 -2.79
CA ASP A 79 9.46 -10.23 -3.55
C ASP A 79 8.77 -10.20 -4.89
N TRP A 80 9.44 -10.78 -5.86
CA TRP A 80 8.92 -11.04 -7.18
C TRP A 80 8.68 -12.54 -7.36
N ASP A 81 7.46 -12.90 -7.77
CA ASP A 81 7.05 -14.27 -8.06
C ASP A 81 6.59 -14.37 -9.52
N ALA A 82 7.44 -14.96 -10.35
CA ALA A 82 7.14 -15.16 -11.78
C ALA A 82 5.99 -16.14 -12.03
N GLN A 83 5.60 -16.94 -11.04
CA GLN A 83 4.44 -17.82 -11.14
C GLN A 83 3.13 -17.07 -10.97
N ASN A 84 3.16 -15.92 -10.29
CA ASN A 84 2.00 -15.05 -10.14
C ASN A 84 1.95 -14.01 -11.27
N THR A 85 1.37 -14.40 -12.38
CA THR A 85 1.32 -13.55 -13.59
C THR A 85 0.44 -12.31 -13.44
N GLN A 86 -0.48 -12.29 -12.47
CA GLN A 86 -1.37 -11.14 -12.24
C GLN A 86 -0.75 -10.14 -11.26
N PHE A 87 -0.06 -10.63 -10.24
CA PHE A 87 0.55 -9.83 -9.18
C PHE A 87 1.96 -10.35 -8.87
N PRO A 88 2.89 -10.16 -9.80
CA PRO A 88 4.24 -10.73 -9.66
C PRO A 88 5.05 -10.10 -8.55
N ALA A 89 4.67 -8.92 -8.08
CA ALA A 89 5.34 -8.24 -6.97
C ALA A 89 4.46 -8.20 -5.73
N SER A 90 5.01 -8.57 -4.59
CA SER A 90 4.35 -8.48 -3.30
C SER A 90 5.25 -7.85 -2.24
N ALA A 91 4.72 -6.89 -1.51
CA ALA A 91 5.45 -6.21 -0.45
C ALA A 91 4.91 -6.57 0.92
N TYR A 92 5.81 -6.67 1.88
CA TYR A 92 5.54 -6.73 3.31
C TYR A 92 6.15 -5.53 3.99
N LEU A 93 5.42 -4.91 4.90
CA LEU A 93 5.91 -3.81 5.73
C LEU A 93 5.47 -4.03 7.17
N HIS A 94 6.41 -4.02 8.07
CA HIS A 94 6.19 -3.91 9.50
C HIS A 94 6.92 -2.69 10.02
N VAL A 95 6.20 -1.83 10.71
CA VAL A 95 6.77 -0.69 11.43
C VAL A 95 6.30 -0.71 12.88
N ASN A 96 7.18 -0.31 13.78
CA ASN A 96 6.86 -0.24 15.21
C ASN A 96 7.64 0.87 15.90
N ASN A 97 7.07 1.41 16.99
CA ASN A 97 7.79 2.32 17.86
C ASN A 97 8.88 1.58 18.67
N LEU A 98 9.79 2.31 19.30
CA LEU A 98 10.92 1.73 20.04
C LEU A 98 10.49 0.81 21.19
N GLU A 99 9.38 1.14 21.83
CA GLU A 99 8.82 0.39 22.98
C GLU A 99 7.96 -0.79 22.54
N ASN A 100 7.73 -0.92 21.24
CA ASN A 100 6.89 -1.96 20.64
C ASN A 100 5.43 -1.93 21.16
N THR A 101 4.96 -0.76 21.58
CA THR A 101 3.58 -0.53 22.05
C THR A 101 2.64 -0.14 20.90
N ALA A 102 3.18 0.22 19.74
CA ALA A 102 2.45 0.50 18.52
C ALA A 102 3.13 -0.20 17.35
N GLN A 103 2.35 -0.96 16.58
CA GLN A 103 2.81 -1.72 15.43
C GLN A 103 1.80 -1.58 14.28
N LEU A 104 2.31 -1.46 13.07
CA LEU A 104 1.55 -1.58 11.83
C LEU A 104 2.18 -2.69 10.99
N HIS A 105 1.37 -3.65 10.58
CA HIS A 105 1.75 -4.71 9.65
C HIS A 105 0.92 -4.57 8.38
N ILE A 106 1.57 -4.51 7.24
CA ILE A 106 0.96 -4.66 5.92
C ILE A 106 1.47 -5.99 5.37
N TYR A 107 0.60 -6.94 5.27
CA TYR A 107 0.94 -8.28 4.81
C TYR A 107 0.92 -8.36 3.29
N LYS A 108 1.57 -9.38 2.74
CA LYS A 108 1.47 -9.71 1.32
C LYS A 108 0.02 -10.08 0.97
N THR A 109 -0.41 -9.70 -0.22
CA THR A 109 -1.73 -10.12 -0.72
C THR A 109 -1.76 -11.62 -0.91
N SER A 110 -2.78 -12.28 -0.37
CA SER A 110 -3.08 -13.69 -0.64
C SER A 110 -4.10 -13.82 -1.76
N PHE A 111 -3.89 -14.79 -2.63
CA PHE A 111 -4.74 -15.07 -3.79
C PHE A 111 -5.34 -16.46 -3.67
N TYR A 112 -6.63 -16.56 -3.91
CA TYR A 112 -7.40 -17.79 -3.77
C TYR A 112 -8.25 -18.07 -5.00
N THR A 113 -8.46 -19.35 -5.28
CA THR A 113 -9.41 -19.83 -6.27
C THR A 113 -10.29 -20.92 -5.68
N LEU A 114 -11.54 -20.98 -6.11
CA LEU A 114 -12.46 -22.02 -5.68
C LEU A 114 -12.02 -23.38 -6.21
N SER A 115 -11.98 -24.39 -5.32
CA SER A 115 -11.87 -25.79 -5.73
C SER A 115 -13.07 -26.20 -6.58
N ASN A 116 -12.81 -26.81 -7.71
CA ASN A 116 -13.84 -27.32 -8.60
C ASN A 116 -13.57 -28.78 -9.00
N PRO A 117 -14.56 -29.54 -9.52
CA PRO A 117 -14.40 -30.94 -9.85
C PRO A 117 -13.23 -31.21 -10.81
N SER A 118 -13.01 -30.34 -11.80
CA SER A 118 -11.92 -30.53 -12.78
C SER A 118 -10.54 -30.44 -12.11
N MET A 119 -10.37 -29.54 -11.12
CA MET A 119 -9.13 -29.48 -10.32
C MET A 119 -8.94 -30.72 -9.48
N GLN A 120 -10.01 -31.23 -8.87
CA GLN A 120 -9.97 -32.45 -8.05
C GLN A 120 -9.59 -33.68 -8.90
N TYR A 121 -10.15 -33.80 -10.11
CA TYR A 121 -9.75 -34.84 -11.08
C TYR A 121 -8.27 -34.76 -11.46
N ALA A 122 -7.72 -33.55 -11.54
CA ALA A 122 -6.31 -33.33 -11.79
C ALA A 122 -5.41 -33.50 -10.54
N GLY A 123 -5.97 -33.96 -9.41
CA GLY A 123 -5.25 -34.13 -8.16
C GLY A 123 -4.93 -32.81 -7.43
N ILE A 124 -5.57 -31.71 -7.81
CA ILE A 124 -5.37 -30.39 -7.24
C ILE A 124 -6.44 -30.16 -6.14
N GLY A 125 -6.07 -30.47 -4.91
CA GLY A 125 -6.93 -30.33 -3.74
C GLY A 125 -6.85 -28.97 -3.06
N ILE A 126 -7.70 -28.78 -2.03
CA ILE A 126 -7.65 -27.61 -1.15
C ILE A 126 -6.27 -27.50 -0.50
N GLY A 127 -5.71 -26.28 -0.46
CA GLY A 127 -4.37 -25.98 0.02
C GLY A 127 -3.29 -26.10 -1.04
N SER A 128 -3.57 -26.70 -2.20
CA SER A 128 -2.61 -26.77 -3.31
C SER A 128 -2.41 -25.39 -3.94
N LYS A 129 -1.20 -25.14 -4.42
CA LYS A 129 -0.95 -23.99 -5.31
C LYS A 129 -1.42 -24.32 -6.71
N TYR A 130 -2.16 -23.39 -7.29
CA TYR A 130 -2.67 -23.44 -8.65
C TYR A 130 -2.03 -22.34 -9.50
N MET A 131 -2.39 -22.25 -10.77
CA MET A 131 -1.86 -21.27 -11.73
C MET A 131 -1.71 -19.87 -11.12
N GLY A 132 -0.55 -19.25 -11.28
CA GLY A 132 -0.27 -17.91 -10.79
C GLY A 132 -0.05 -17.82 -9.26
N GLY A 133 0.36 -18.91 -8.61
CA GLY A 133 0.60 -18.90 -7.17
C GLY A 133 -0.65 -18.82 -6.30
N THR A 134 -1.83 -18.91 -6.91
CA THR A 134 -3.13 -18.87 -6.24
C THR A 134 -3.34 -20.14 -5.41
N VAL A 135 -3.89 -20.01 -4.20
CA VAL A 135 -4.20 -21.16 -3.33
C VAL A 135 -5.61 -21.66 -3.62
N VAL A 136 -5.75 -22.97 -3.84
CA VAL A 136 -7.07 -23.60 -3.97
C VAL A 136 -7.74 -23.66 -2.61
N ALA A 137 -8.93 -23.09 -2.47
CA ALA A 137 -9.64 -23.02 -1.21
C ALA A 137 -11.16 -23.28 -1.38
N SER A 138 -11.84 -23.57 -0.28
CA SER A 138 -13.30 -23.54 -0.24
C SER A 138 -13.81 -22.10 -0.29
N MET A 139 -14.97 -21.89 -0.91
CA MET A 139 -15.59 -20.56 -0.96
C MET A 139 -15.89 -20.06 0.46
N PRO A 140 -15.42 -18.86 0.84
CA PRO A 140 -15.84 -18.25 2.10
C PRO A 140 -17.30 -17.81 2.03
N SER A 141 -18.01 -17.85 3.16
CA SER A 141 -19.41 -17.43 3.21
C SER A 141 -19.58 -15.92 3.00
N ASN A 142 -18.54 -15.15 3.37
CA ASN A 142 -18.50 -13.70 3.24
C ASN A 142 -17.04 -13.19 3.29
N THR A 143 -16.86 -11.89 3.06
CA THR A 143 -15.54 -11.26 3.03
C THR A 143 -14.87 -11.16 4.42
N THR A 144 -15.65 -11.18 5.49
CA THR A 144 -15.13 -11.27 6.86
C THR A 144 -14.46 -12.64 7.10
N GLU A 145 -15.14 -13.72 6.71
CA GLU A 145 -14.56 -15.07 6.81
C GLU A 145 -13.29 -15.19 5.95
N ALA A 146 -13.32 -14.67 4.71
CA ALA A 146 -12.13 -14.63 3.86
C ALA A 146 -10.96 -13.94 4.55
N THR A 147 -11.22 -12.78 5.17
CA THR A 147 -10.21 -12.01 5.92
C THR A 147 -9.64 -12.80 7.09
N MET A 148 -10.51 -13.34 7.93
CA MET A 148 -10.07 -14.06 9.15
C MET A 148 -9.32 -15.34 8.81
N ARG A 149 -9.75 -16.07 7.77
CA ARG A 149 -9.03 -17.24 7.26
C ARG A 149 -7.62 -16.87 6.82
N THR A 150 -7.49 -15.81 5.98
CA THR A 150 -6.19 -15.34 5.51
C THR A 150 -5.27 -14.93 6.66
N LEU A 151 -5.77 -14.21 7.65
CA LEU A 151 -5.00 -13.81 8.82
C LEU A 151 -4.54 -15.01 9.67
N ASN A 152 -5.40 -16.02 9.81
CA ASN A 152 -5.03 -17.26 10.50
C ASN A 152 -3.95 -18.05 9.74
N GLU A 153 -4.09 -18.19 8.42
CA GLU A 153 -3.10 -18.86 7.57
C GLU A 153 -1.73 -18.17 7.61
N MET A 154 -1.73 -16.84 7.76
CA MET A 154 -0.50 -16.05 7.91
C MET A 154 0.05 -16.03 9.34
N ASN A 155 -0.63 -16.64 10.32
CA ASN A 155 -0.36 -16.49 11.76
C ASN A 155 -0.28 -15.01 12.19
N ALA A 156 -1.13 -14.18 11.59
CA ALA A 156 -1.12 -12.73 11.79
C ALA A 156 -1.96 -12.28 13.00
N LEU A 157 -2.79 -13.17 13.56
CA LEU A 157 -3.61 -12.86 14.72
C LEU A 157 -2.87 -13.21 16.01
N PRO A 158 -2.80 -12.28 16.98
CA PRO A 158 -2.27 -12.58 18.30
C PRO A 158 -3.06 -13.70 19.01
N ALA A 159 -2.37 -14.48 19.83
CA ALA A 159 -3.02 -15.51 20.64
C ALA A 159 -4.06 -14.87 21.60
N GLY A 160 -5.22 -15.51 21.71
CA GLY A 160 -6.29 -15.08 22.61
C GLY A 160 -7.03 -13.82 22.18
N VAL A 161 -6.85 -13.36 20.93
CA VAL A 161 -7.58 -12.21 20.41
C VAL A 161 -9.08 -12.46 20.39
N LYS A 162 -9.85 -11.46 20.86
CA LYS A 162 -11.32 -11.43 20.81
C LYS A 162 -11.74 -10.30 19.89
N ILE A 163 -12.33 -10.63 18.74
CA ILE A 163 -12.91 -9.64 17.83
C ILE A 163 -14.22 -9.15 18.47
N THR A 164 -14.33 -7.84 18.66
CA THR A 164 -15.46 -7.18 19.32
C THR A 164 -16.41 -6.50 18.36
N GLU A 165 -15.88 -6.10 17.19
CA GLU A 165 -16.64 -5.39 16.18
C GLU A 165 -16.11 -5.73 14.80
N THR A 166 -17.01 -5.86 13.82
CA THR A 166 -16.65 -5.97 12.40
C THR A 166 -17.64 -5.19 11.54
N LYS A 167 -17.09 -4.39 10.63
CA LYS A 167 -17.85 -3.62 9.65
C LYS A 167 -17.31 -3.95 8.26
N VAL A 168 -18.22 -4.18 7.31
CA VAL A 168 -17.88 -4.36 5.89
C VAL A 168 -18.37 -3.13 5.13
N ILE A 169 -17.45 -2.49 4.42
CA ILE A 169 -17.72 -1.35 3.55
C ILE A 169 -17.57 -1.82 2.10
N LYS A 170 -18.65 -1.79 1.35
CA LYS A 170 -18.60 -2.08 -0.09
C LYS A 170 -17.92 -0.92 -0.82
N ILE A 171 -16.95 -1.26 -1.67
CA ILE A 171 -16.24 -0.30 -2.50
C ILE A 171 -16.84 -0.40 -3.91
N GLU A 172 -17.46 0.67 -4.37
CA GLU A 172 -17.91 0.74 -5.77
C GLU A 172 -16.74 1.16 -6.65
N SER A 173 -16.47 0.35 -7.68
CA SER A 173 -15.46 0.72 -8.65
C SER A 173 -15.97 1.90 -9.50
N THR A 174 -15.19 2.96 -9.53
CA THR A 174 -15.38 4.10 -10.44
C THR A 174 -14.64 3.90 -11.77
N ASN A 175 -13.90 2.81 -11.92
CA ASN A 175 -13.14 2.51 -13.12
C ASN A 175 -14.12 2.14 -14.26
N PRO A 176 -14.09 2.87 -15.40
CA PRO A 176 -14.95 2.58 -16.55
C PRO A 176 -14.85 1.14 -17.08
N ILE A 177 -13.65 0.54 -16.99
CA ILE A 177 -13.38 -0.84 -17.43
C ILE A 177 -14.16 -1.83 -16.57
N ASP A 178 -14.16 -1.67 -15.25
CA ASP A 178 -14.88 -2.54 -14.32
C ASP A 178 -16.39 -2.39 -14.50
N ILE A 179 -16.85 -1.15 -14.70
CA ILE A 179 -18.27 -0.87 -14.97
C ILE A 179 -18.73 -1.53 -16.27
N GLN A 180 -17.90 -1.45 -17.31
CA GLN A 180 -18.16 -2.09 -18.59
C GLN A 180 -18.12 -3.62 -18.48
N ALA A 181 -17.15 -4.18 -17.76
CA ALA A 181 -17.05 -5.62 -17.52
C ALA A 181 -18.29 -6.16 -16.78
N LYS A 182 -18.79 -5.45 -15.78
CA LYS A 182 -20.05 -5.74 -15.09
C LYS A 182 -21.26 -5.78 -16.06
N LYS A 183 -21.37 -4.79 -16.95
CA LYS A 183 -22.46 -4.71 -17.94
C LYS A 183 -22.41 -5.84 -18.96
N GLN A 184 -21.19 -6.24 -19.37
CA GLN A 184 -20.99 -7.30 -20.37
C GLN A 184 -21.16 -8.72 -19.80
N ASN A 185 -20.99 -8.89 -18.48
CA ASN A 185 -21.04 -10.20 -17.82
C ASN A 185 -21.97 -10.15 -16.60
N PRO A 186 -23.28 -10.06 -16.78
CA PRO A 186 -24.25 -9.90 -15.69
C PRO A 186 -24.28 -11.10 -14.72
N GLN A 187 -23.82 -12.27 -15.15
CA GLN A 187 -23.69 -13.48 -14.31
C GLN A 187 -22.43 -13.48 -13.44
N VAL A 188 -21.54 -12.53 -13.63
CA VAL A 188 -20.32 -12.40 -12.81
C VAL A 188 -20.58 -11.37 -11.72
N GLN A 189 -20.53 -11.82 -10.48
CA GLN A 189 -20.54 -10.94 -9.32
C GLN A 189 -19.11 -10.50 -9.00
N PHE A 190 -18.91 -9.20 -8.98
CA PHE A 190 -17.64 -8.58 -8.53
C PHE A 190 -17.76 -8.26 -7.05
N ILE A 191 -16.75 -8.66 -6.29
CA ILE A 191 -16.61 -8.37 -4.87
C ILE A 191 -15.52 -7.32 -4.75
N SER A 192 -15.80 -6.23 -4.04
CA SER A 192 -14.80 -5.24 -3.65
C SER A 192 -15.25 -4.66 -2.31
N ASP A 193 -14.68 -5.21 -1.26
CA ASP A 193 -15.06 -4.87 0.11
C ASP A 193 -13.84 -4.45 0.92
N ASN A 194 -14.05 -3.51 1.83
CA ASN A 194 -13.12 -3.21 2.91
C ASN A 194 -13.68 -3.75 4.22
N VAL A 195 -13.02 -4.73 4.79
CA VAL A 195 -13.38 -5.34 6.08
C VAL A 195 -12.59 -4.66 7.17
N ILE A 196 -13.28 -3.97 8.07
CA ILE A 196 -12.70 -3.30 9.22
C ILE A 196 -13.14 -4.06 10.47
N SER A 197 -12.20 -4.59 11.24
CA SER A 197 -12.49 -5.27 12.51
C SER A 197 -11.69 -4.68 13.65
N LYS A 198 -12.30 -4.65 14.82
CA LYS A 198 -11.67 -4.28 16.08
C LYS A 198 -11.69 -5.48 17.01
N GLY A 199 -10.60 -5.66 17.72
CA GLY A 199 -10.49 -6.71 18.74
C GLY A 199 -9.56 -6.28 19.87
N THR A 200 -9.50 -7.12 20.89
CA THR A 200 -8.62 -6.91 22.04
C THR A 200 -7.94 -8.23 22.41
N PHE A 201 -6.74 -8.14 22.98
CA PHE A 201 -6.02 -9.28 23.55
C PHE A 201 -5.09 -8.81 24.66
N THR A 202 -4.63 -9.77 25.46
CA THR A 202 -3.65 -9.52 26.53
C THR A 202 -2.35 -10.22 26.20
N LYS A 203 -1.23 -9.51 26.33
CA LYS A 203 0.11 -10.05 26.15
C LYS A 203 1.00 -9.58 27.30
N ASN A 204 1.62 -10.51 28.00
CA ASN A 204 2.48 -10.22 29.17
C ASN A 204 1.80 -9.34 30.24
N GLY A 205 0.51 -9.56 30.48
CA GLY A 205 -0.26 -8.76 31.45
C GLY A 205 -0.73 -7.39 30.95
N GLU A 206 -0.37 -7.01 29.75
CA GLU A 206 -0.73 -5.73 29.14
C GLU A 206 -1.86 -5.91 28.12
N ASN A 207 -2.79 -4.97 28.06
CA ASN A 207 -3.91 -5.00 27.12
C ASN A 207 -3.58 -4.26 25.84
N TYR A 208 -4.02 -4.83 24.72
CA TYR A 208 -3.82 -4.29 23.38
C TYR A 208 -5.13 -4.21 22.61
N THR A 209 -5.25 -3.17 21.80
CA THR A 209 -6.26 -3.06 20.73
C THR A 209 -5.68 -3.60 19.46
N LEU A 210 -6.42 -4.48 18.79
CA LEU A 210 -6.18 -4.94 17.44
C LEU A 210 -7.15 -4.25 16.50
N LEU A 211 -6.62 -3.60 15.45
CA LEU A 211 -7.43 -3.09 14.36
C LEU A 211 -7.01 -3.79 13.07
N ILE A 212 -7.98 -4.35 12.37
CA ILE A 212 -7.79 -5.00 11.09
C ILE A 212 -8.45 -4.13 10.02
N ASN A 213 -7.75 -3.88 8.94
CA ASN A 213 -8.27 -3.24 7.74
C ASN A 213 -7.86 -4.11 6.55
N ALA A 214 -8.78 -4.87 5.98
CA ALA A 214 -8.48 -5.79 4.90
C ALA A 214 -9.28 -5.46 3.64
N TYR A 215 -8.58 -5.33 2.52
CA TYR A 215 -9.20 -5.20 1.21
C TYR A 215 -9.41 -6.58 0.61
N VAL A 216 -10.67 -6.89 0.29
CA VAL A 216 -11.08 -8.15 -0.32
C VAL A 216 -11.67 -7.87 -1.68
N ASN A 217 -11.00 -8.33 -2.72
CA ASN A 217 -11.48 -8.22 -4.09
C ASN A 217 -11.64 -9.61 -4.70
N GLY A 218 -12.59 -9.75 -5.58
CA GLY A 218 -12.79 -11.04 -6.24
C GLY A 218 -13.89 -11.05 -7.27
N THR A 219 -14.05 -12.21 -7.89
CA THR A 219 -15.13 -12.50 -8.83
C THR A 219 -15.77 -13.82 -8.49
N VAL A 220 -17.10 -13.88 -8.62
CA VAL A 220 -17.91 -15.10 -8.47
C VAL A 220 -18.71 -15.28 -9.74
N ASN A 221 -18.49 -16.37 -10.45
CA ASN A 221 -19.30 -16.79 -11.57
C ASN A 221 -20.00 -18.12 -11.22
N LYS A 222 -21.26 -18.01 -10.81
CA LYS A 222 -22.05 -19.17 -10.36
C LYS A 222 -22.33 -20.15 -11.50
N SER A 223 -22.51 -19.65 -12.74
CA SER A 223 -22.83 -20.51 -13.89
C SER A 223 -21.66 -21.38 -14.32
N LEU A 224 -20.42 -20.92 -14.09
CA LEU A 224 -19.20 -21.66 -14.40
C LEU A 224 -18.60 -22.37 -13.19
N ASN A 225 -19.26 -22.29 -12.02
CA ASN A 225 -18.69 -22.75 -10.75
C ASN A 225 -17.23 -22.28 -10.55
N PHE A 226 -16.99 -21.01 -10.87
CA PHE A 226 -15.69 -20.38 -10.81
C PHE A 226 -15.74 -19.18 -9.88
N SER A 227 -14.77 -19.10 -8.98
CA SER A 227 -14.58 -17.94 -8.12
C SER A 227 -13.10 -17.76 -7.82
N ASN A 228 -12.68 -16.52 -7.78
CA ASN A 228 -11.39 -16.15 -7.28
C ASN A 228 -11.54 -14.95 -6.35
N TRP A 229 -10.64 -14.84 -5.39
CA TRP A 229 -10.57 -13.68 -4.52
C TRP A 229 -9.15 -13.46 -4.03
N GLN A 230 -8.89 -12.23 -3.62
CA GLN A 230 -7.65 -11.82 -3.01
C GLN A 230 -7.94 -11.05 -1.73
N VAL A 231 -7.03 -11.17 -0.77
CA VAL A 231 -7.11 -10.47 0.50
C VAL A 231 -5.78 -9.77 0.77
N LEU A 232 -5.83 -8.46 0.97
CA LEU A 232 -4.71 -7.65 1.44
C LEU A 232 -4.95 -7.24 2.89
N PRO A 233 -4.38 -7.93 3.88
CA PRO A 233 -4.60 -7.57 5.28
C PRO A 233 -3.62 -6.49 5.75
N ILE A 234 -4.16 -5.54 6.52
CA ILE A 234 -3.43 -4.51 7.24
C ILE A 234 -3.83 -4.61 8.70
N VAL A 235 -2.86 -4.75 9.59
CA VAL A 235 -3.11 -4.98 11.02
C VAL A 235 -2.37 -3.94 11.85
N PHE A 236 -3.10 -3.32 12.78
CA PHE A 236 -2.54 -2.45 13.80
C PHE A 236 -2.63 -3.16 15.14
N ILE A 237 -1.56 -3.10 15.90
CA ILE A 237 -1.47 -3.61 17.27
C ILE A 237 -1.05 -2.45 18.16
N ILE A 238 -1.94 -1.98 19.02
CA ILE A 238 -1.72 -0.77 19.82
C ILE A 238 -1.98 -1.10 21.29
N LYS A 239 -1.01 -0.78 22.16
CA LYS A 239 -1.18 -0.92 23.61
C LYS A 239 -2.27 0.05 24.10
N GLN A 240 -3.13 -0.46 24.96
CA GLN A 240 -4.17 0.33 25.64
C GLN A 240 -3.56 1.13 26.79
N ASP A 241 -3.04 2.31 26.50
CA ASP A 241 -2.49 3.24 27.46
C ASP A 241 -2.86 4.69 27.09
N ALA A 242 -2.28 5.67 27.80
CA ALA A 242 -2.53 7.09 27.52
C ALA A 242 -2.16 7.53 26.10
N ASN A 243 -1.31 6.77 25.40
CA ASN A 243 -0.84 7.05 24.04
C ASN A 243 -1.60 6.27 22.96
N GLU A 244 -2.61 5.46 23.29
CA GLU A 244 -3.36 4.63 22.34
C GLU A 244 -3.85 5.42 21.13
N LYS A 245 -4.47 6.58 21.37
CA LYS A 245 -4.98 7.45 20.31
C LYS A 245 -3.87 7.96 19.41
N VAL A 246 -2.83 8.54 20.00
CA VAL A 246 -1.67 9.08 19.26
C VAL A 246 -0.99 7.99 18.45
N ASN A 247 -0.75 6.83 19.05
CA ASN A 247 -0.15 5.70 18.35
C ASN A 247 -1.00 5.19 17.20
N THR A 248 -2.32 5.18 17.35
CA THR A 248 -3.26 4.83 16.27
C THR A 248 -3.17 5.83 15.12
N GLU A 249 -3.17 7.12 15.41
CA GLU A 249 -3.02 8.19 14.41
C GLU A 249 -1.67 8.11 13.68
N LEU A 250 -0.58 7.81 14.39
CA LEU A 250 0.75 7.60 13.81
C LEU A 250 0.76 6.42 12.82
N CYS A 251 0.23 5.27 13.20
CA CYS A 251 0.12 4.12 12.31
C CYS A 251 -0.73 4.44 11.08
N GLN A 252 -1.82 5.19 11.25
CA GLN A 252 -2.66 5.63 10.13
C GLN A 252 -1.91 6.62 9.22
N ALA A 253 -1.11 7.53 9.78
CA ALA A 253 -0.30 8.47 9.00
C ALA A 253 0.73 7.72 8.14
N VAL A 254 1.42 6.72 8.70
CA VAL A 254 2.31 5.84 7.93
C VAL A 254 1.55 5.19 6.77
N LEU A 255 0.42 4.54 7.06
CA LEU A 255 -0.37 3.84 6.04
C LEU A 255 -0.83 4.80 4.92
N LYS A 256 -1.35 5.96 5.27
CA LYS A 256 -1.84 6.96 4.32
C LYS A 256 -0.73 7.59 3.47
N SER A 257 0.51 7.58 3.95
CA SER A 257 1.66 8.14 3.25
C SER A 257 2.29 7.21 2.22
N ILE A 258 1.86 5.94 2.16
CA ILE A 258 2.43 4.95 1.26
C ILE A 258 2.16 5.32 -0.19
N ARG A 259 3.22 5.33 -1.00
CA ARG A 259 3.18 5.61 -2.45
C ARG A 259 4.11 4.66 -3.18
N TYR A 260 3.64 4.12 -4.29
CA TYR A 260 4.50 3.38 -5.22
C TYR A 260 5.28 4.36 -6.10
N THR A 261 6.56 4.07 -6.34
CA THR A 261 7.34 4.89 -7.26
C THR A 261 6.92 4.63 -8.71
N PRO A 262 6.99 5.64 -9.59
CA PRO A 262 6.68 5.45 -11.01
C PRO A 262 7.54 4.36 -11.66
N ALA A 263 8.82 4.27 -11.29
CA ALA A 263 9.73 3.23 -11.76
C ALA A 263 9.24 1.82 -11.40
N PHE A 264 8.78 1.63 -10.17
CA PHE A 264 8.24 0.35 -9.73
C PHE A 264 6.92 -0.01 -10.43
N ILE A 265 5.99 0.95 -10.57
CA ILE A 265 4.73 0.74 -11.30
C ILE A 265 5.00 0.35 -12.75
N SER A 266 5.91 1.06 -13.41
CA SER A 266 6.34 0.76 -14.76
C SER A 266 6.93 -0.64 -14.88
N ALA A 267 7.86 -0.99 -13.98
CA ALA A 267 8.48 -2.31 -13.95
C ALA A 267 7.45 -3.42 -13.72
N GLN A 268 6.55 -3.24 -12.77
CA GLN A 268 5.47 -4.20 -12.49
C GLN A 268 4.59 -4.42 -13.74
N THR A 269 4.21 -3.34 -14.42
CA THR A 269 3.40 -3.42 -15.64
C THR A 269 4.13 -4.18 -16.74
N GLN A 270 5.43 -3.94 -16.94
CA GLN A 270 6.25 -4.63 -17.93
C GLN A 270 6.42 -6.11 -17.58
N VAL A 271 6.67 -6.43 -16.30
CA VAL A 271 6.78 -7.83 -15.84
C VAL A 271 5.46 -8.56 -16.06
N ILE A 272 4.33 -7.96 -15.70
CA ILE A 272 3.00 -8.54 -15.93
C ILE A 272 2.79 -8.80 -17.43
N LYS A 273 3.06 -7.81 -18.27
CA LYS A 273 2.95 -7.97 -19.73
C LYS A 273 3.84 -9.09 -20.24
N TYR A 274 5.10 -9.10 -19.83
CA TYR A 274 6.06 -10.12 -20.23
C TYR A 274 5.61 -11.52 -19.78
N LEU A 275 5.23 -11.69 -18.51
CA LEU A 275 4.75 -12.97 -17.97
C LEU A 275 3.46 -13.43 -18.66
N THR A 276 2.57 -12.50 -18.99
CA THR A 276 1.35 -12.80 -19.72
C THR A 276 1.66 -13.27 -21.15
N ASP A 277 2.56 -12.59 -21.86
CA ASP A 277 2.93 -12.92 -23.23
C ASP A 277 3.70 -14.25 -23.29
N GLN A 278 4.47 -14.56 -22.28
CA GLN A 278 5.35 -15.72 -22.22
C GLN A 278 4.84 -16.86 -21.30
N TYR A 279 3.65 -16.69 -20.77
CA TYR A 279 3.05 -17.61 -19.78
C TYR A 279 3.20 -19.09 -20.13
N TYR A 280 3.00 -19.45 -21.40
CA TYR A 280 3.11 -20.83 -21.86
C TYR A 280 4.54 -21.31 -22.17
N GLN A 281 5.50 -20.39 -22.21
CA GLN A 281 6.90 -20.72 -22.51
C GLN A 281 7.75 -20.95 -21.25
N GLY A 282 7.15 -20.84 -20.06
CA GLY A 282 7.78 -21.20 -18.79
C GLY A 282 8.98 -20.35 -18.41
N LEU A 283 8.91 -19.04 -18.67
CA LEU A 283 9.98 -18.13 -18.29
C LEU A 283 10.25 -18.10 -16.80
N ARG A 284 11.44 -18.49 -16.43
CA ARG A 284 11.88 -18.62 -15.04
C ARG A 284 12.89 -17.56 -14.59
N ASN A 285 13.30 -16.66 -15.50
CA ASN A 285 14.44 -15.80 -15.19
C ASN A 285 14.07 -14.32 -15.07
N ILE A 286 13.68 -13.90 -13.85
CA ILE A 286 13.39 -12.50 -13.51
C ILE A 286 14.63 -11.61 -13.72
N ALA A 287 15.86 -12.15 -13.61
CA ALA A 287 17.07 -11.38 -13.85
C ALA A 287 17.17 -10.90 -15.32
N ALA A 288 16.73 -11.73 -16.28
CA ALA A 288 16.67 -11.33 -17.69
C ALA A 288 15.63 -10.24 -17.93
N ILE A 289 14.48 -10.34 -17.26
CA ILE A 289 13.42 -9.31 -17.26
C ILE A 289 13.97 -7.99 -16.70
N SER A 290 14.69 -8.06 -15.57
CA SER A 290 15.31 -6.89 -14.94
C SER A 290 16.24 -6.13 -15.88
N GLN A 291 17.07 -6.85 -16.64
CA GLN A 291 17.95 -6.22 -17.63
C GLN A 291 17.18 -5.54 -18.76
N GLN A 292 16.09 -6.15 -19.24
CA GLN A 292 15.26 -5.58 -20.29
C GLN A 292 14.51 -4.34 -19.79
N ILE A 293 13.94 -4.40 -18.57
CA ILE A 293 13.25 -3.28 -17.94
C ILE A 293 14.22 -2.12 -17.68
N SER A 294 15.42 -2.41 -17.17
CA SER A 294 16.44 -1.39 -16.90
C SER A 294 16.83 -0.60 -18.16
N ARG A 295 16.91 -1.26 -19.33
CA ARG A 295 17.19 -0.61 -20.61
C ARG A 295 16.04 0.26 -21.14
N ASN A 296 14.80 -0.11 -20.81
CA ASN A 296 13.62 0.60 -21.31
C ASN A 296 13.13 1.69 -20.34
N ASN A 297 13.61 1.67 -19.11
CA ASN A 297 13.08 2.54 -18.05
C ASN A 297 13.37 4.03 -18.31
N ASP A 298 14.56 4.36 -18.80
CA ASP A 298 14.95 5.75 -19.09
C ASP A 298 14.08 6.38 -20.19
N ALA A 299 13.76 5.62 -21.22
CA ALA A 299 12.91 6.08 -22.33
C ALA A 299 11.44 6.25 -21.90
N MET A 300 10.98 5.40 -20.98
CA MET A 300 9.60 5.41 -20.51
C MET A 300 9.37 6.48 -19.43
N ILE A 301 10.34 6.71 -18.54
CA ILE A 301 10.34 7.84 -17.62
C ILE A 301 10.24 9.16 -18.41
N ALA A 302 11.07 9.32 -19.45
CA ALA A 302 11.00 10.50 -20.32
C ALA A 302 9.65 10.65 -21.06
N SER A 303 8.98 9.54 -21.39
CA SER A 303 7.64 9.53 -22.00
C SER A 303 6.53 9.86 -21.02
N ILE A 304 6.68 9.38 -19.79
CA ILE A 304 5.76 9.70 -18.68
C ILE A 304 5.88 11.17 -18.31
N ASP A 305 7.09 11.70 -18.18
CA ASP A 305 7.33 13.12 -17.91
C ASP A 305 6.67 14.00 -18.98
N LYS A 306 6.83 13.68 -20.26
CA LYS A 306 6.16 14.39 -21.37
C LYS A 306 4.63 14.27 -21.33
N SER A 307 4.08 13.14 -20.94
CA SER A 307 2.62 12.96 -20.83
C SER A 307 2.04 13.65 -19.60
N TYR A 308 2.80 13.76 -18.50
CA TYR A 308 2.43 14.55 -17.32
C TYR A 308 2.48 16.05 -17.59
N GLU A 309 3.49 16.55 -18.31
CA GLU A 309 3.54 17.94 -18.77
C GLU A 309 2.33 18.28 -19.63
N LYS A 310 1.93 17.35 -20.51
CA LYS A 310 0.76 17.52 -21.39
C LYS A 310 -0.58 17.42 -20.64
N ALA A 311 -0.69 16.52 -19.65
CA ALA A 311 -1.89 16.38 -18.81
C ALA A 311 -2.07 17.55 -17.85
N ASN A 312 -0.98 18.09 -17.27
CA ASN A 312 -1.02 19.27 -16.40
C ASN A 312 -1.45 20.54 -17.14
N SER A 313 -1.19 20.64 -18.45
CA SER A 313 -1.67 21.77 -19.25
C SER A 313 -3.19 21.74 -19.52
N THR A 314 -3.86 20.59 -19.26
CA THR A 314 -5.28 20.36 -19.59
C THR A 314 -6.17 20.08 -18.37
N TYR A 315 -5.59 19.92 -17.17
CA TYR A 315 -6.34 19.52 -15.97
C TYR A 315 -6.83 20.74 -15.17
N LYS A 316 -8.14 20.97 -15.19
CA LYS A 316 -8.80 21.87 -14.23
C LYS A 316 -9.09 21.09 -12.94
N PRO A 317 -8.66 21.57 -11.75
CA PRO A 317 -8.84 20.87 -10.50
C PRO A 317 -10.28 21.03 -9.99
N THR A 318 -11.13 20.03 -10.18
CA THR A 318 -12.52 20.09 -9.70
C THR A 318 -12.90 18.98 -8.71
N ASN A 319 -12.02 18.02 -8.41
CA ASN A 319 -12.38 16.90 -7.54
C ASN A 319 -11.39 16.57 -6.40
N ASP A 320 -10.38 17.40 -6.19
CA ASP A 320 -9.33 17.10 -5.19
C ASP A 320 -9.81 17.21 -3.74
N GLY A 321 -10.70 18.17 -3.44
CA GLY A 321 -11.15 18.41 -2.07
C GLY A 321 -11.93 17.25 -1.44
N PHE A 322 -12.77 16.55 -2.22
CA PHE A 322 -13.54 15.43 -1.69
C PHE A 322 -12.67 14.18 -1.47
N SER A 323 -11.72 13.94 -2.38
CA SER A 323 -10.74 12.86 -2.24
C SER A 323 -9.83 13.07 -1.03
N GLN A 324 -9.39 14.31 -0.80
CA GLN A 324 -8.57 14.70 0.33
C GLN A 324 -9.33 14.59 1.65
N TYR A 325 -10.61 14.98 1.68
CA TYR A 325 -11.48 14.85 2.85
C TYR A 325 -11.64 13.38 3.27
N ILE A 326 -11.90 12.48 2.33
CA ILE A 326 -12.02 11.04 2.61
C ILE A 326 -10.71 10.44 3.11
N LYS A 327 -9.59 10.88 2.53
CA LYS A 327 -8.25 10.44 2.95
C LYS A 327 -7.83 11.03 4.30
N GLY A 328 -8.51 12.07 4.79
CA GLY A 328 -8.13 12.83 5.97
C GLY A 328 -6.78 13.52 5.79
N VAL A 329 -6.50 13.99 4.58
CA VAL A 329 -5.27 14.70 4.22
C VAL A 329 -5.60 16.06 3.60
N GLU A 330 -4.66 16.97 3.68
CA GLU A 330 -4.67 18.26 2.99
C GLU A 330 -3.39 18.44 2.18
N ASN A 331 -3.46 19.23 1.12
CA ASN A 331 -2.30 19.58 0.33
C ASN A 331 -1.55 20.75 0.98
N TYR A 332 -0.27 20.55 1.18
CA TYR A 332 0.67 21.59 1.60
C TYR A 332 1.66 21.83 0.46
N SER A 333 1.97 23.09 0.17
CA SER A 333 2.92 23.48 -0.88
C SER A 333 4.16 24.14 -0.28
N ASP A 334 5.34 23.83 -0.83
CA ASP A 334 6.56 24.61 -0.57
C ASP A 334 6.67 25.80 -1.53
N GLY A 335 7.57 26.74 -1.23
CA GLY A 335 7.81 27.91 -2.07
C GLY A 335 8.33 27.59 -3.48
N ASN A 336 8.68 26.34 -3.77
CA ASN A 336 9.22 25.85 -5.04
C ASN A 336 8.19 25.11 -5.89
N GLY A 337 6.91 25.08 -5.46
CA GLY A 337 5.80 24.48 -6.20
C GLY A 337 5.62 22.97 -6.02
N SER A 338 6.35 22.35 -5.09
CA SER A 338 6.12 20.95 -4.73
C SER A 338 4.95 20.84 -3.76
N THR A 339 4.08 19.83 -3.96
CA THR A 339 2.90 19.60 -3.11
C THR A 339 3.06 18.32 -2.31
N TYR A 340 2.66 18.36 -1.03
CA TYR A 340 2.74 17.27 -0.06
C TYR A 340 1.36 16.98 0.50
N GLU A 341 0.84 15.76 0.34
CA GLU A 341 -0.38 15.32 1.02
C GLU A 341 -0.03 14.93 2.47
N LEU A 342 -0.45 15.72 3.44
CA LEU A 342 -0.16 15.52 4.87
C LEU A 342 -1.47 15.39 5.65
N PRO A 343 -1.48 14.74 6.84
CA PRO A 343 -2.67 14.60 7.66
C PRO A 343 -3.33 15.95 7.98
N SER A 344 -4.64 16.07 7.73
CA SER A 344 -5.43 17.29 7.95
C SER A 344 -5.64 17.66 9.42
N SER A 345 -5.24 16.76 10.35
CA SER A 345 -5.36 16.99 11.79
C SER A 345 -4.33 17.99 12.36
N TYR A 346 -3.40 18.48 11.55
CA TYR A 346 -2.38 19.43 11.96
C TYR A 346 -2.57 20.76 11.25
N ASN A 347 -2.38 21.86 12.02
CA ASN A 347 -2.58 23.21 11.50
C ASN A 347 -1.38 23.72 10.71
N THR A 348 -0.18 23.27 11.02
CA THR A 348 1.07 23.77 10.44
C THR A 348 2.01 22.62 10.11
N ALA A 349 2.66 22.71 8.96
CA ALA A 349 3.69 21.78 8.51
C ALA A 349 4.96 22.57 8.16
N TRP A 350 6.13 21.97 8.47
CA TRP A 350 7.43 22.52 8.15
C TRP A 350 8.27 21.45 7.46
N LYS A 351 9.12 21.85 6.52
CA LYS A 351 10.03 20.96 5.80
C LYS A 351 11.44 21.53 5.84
N ASN A 352 12.45 20.66 5.96
CA ASN A 352 13.85 21.06 5.78
C ASN A 352 14.44 20.55 4.46
N SER A 353 15.67 20.96 4.18
CA SER A 353 16.40 20.55 2.97
C SER A 353 16.70 19.04 2.89
N ASN A 354 16.63 18.32 4.02
CA ASN A 354 16.85 16.87 4.08
C ASN A 354 15.56 16.05 3.84
N GLY A 355 14.42 16.73 3.56
CA GLY A 355 13.13 16.07 3.36
C GLY A 355 12.42 15.63 4.65
N GLU A 356 12.91 16.08 5.83
CA GLU A 356 12.19 15.83 7.08
C GLU A 356 11.00 16.77 7.18
N ILE A 357 9.88 16.28 7.75
CA ILE A 357 8.65 17.04 7.93
C ILE A 357 8.30 17.12 9.42
N ILE A 358 7.95 18.31 9.90
CA ILE A 358 7.39 18.55 11.23
C ILE A 358 5.92 18.95 11.05
N LEU A 359 5.01 18.26 11.77
CA LEU A 359 3.59 18.58 11.84
C LEU A 359 3.27 19.05 13.26
N THR A 360 2.54 20.16 13.39
CA THR A 360 2.20 20.73 14.71
C THR A 360 0.86 21.45 14.71
N ASN A 361 0.21 21.46 15.89
CA ASN A 361 -0.95 22.27 16.19
C ASN A 361 -0.61 23.48 17.08
N GLU A 362 0.65 23.65 17.45
CA GLU A 362 1.10 24.81 18.23
C GLU A 362 1.17 26.06 17.34
N ILE A 363 0.43 27.09 17.72
CA ILE A 363 0.22 28.31 16.91
C ILE A 363 1.53 29.08 16.70
N ASN A 364 2.46 29.07 17.66
CA ASN A 364 3.71 29.85 17.61
C ASN A 364 4.95 28.97 17.47
N TYR A 365 4.80 27.71 17.06
CA TYR A 365 5.94 26.82 16.90
C TYR A 365 6.80 27.23 15.70
N ASN A 366 8.05 27.52 15.96
CA ASN A 366 9.05 27.78 14.92
C ASN A 366 10.25 26.84 15.12
N PRO A 367 10.43 25.83 14.25
CA PRO A 367 11.51 24.84 14.38
C PRO A 367 12.91 25.43 14.11
N ASN A 368 13.01 26.65 13.58
CA ASN A 368 14.29 27.32 13.39
C ASN A 368 14.87 27.87 14.69
N ILE A 369 14.04 27.99 15.76
CA ILE A 369 14.55 28.47 17.06
C ILE A 369 15.35 27.37 17.74
N GLY A 370 16.65 27.55 17.88
CA GLY A 370 17.55 26.59 18.48
C GLY A 370 17.91 25.38 17.59
N SER A 371 17.61 25.45 16.31
CA SER A 371 17.96 24.42 15.32
C SER A 371 19.17 24.87 14.49
N THR A 372 20.02 23.92 14.13
CA THR A 372 21.08 24.12 13.13
C THR A 372 20.60 23.86 11.70
N GLN A 373 19.37 23.39 11.54
CA GLN A 373 18.73 23.11 10.25
C GLN A 373 17.80 24.25 9.90
N ASN A 374 17.71 24.57 8.60
CA ASN A 374 16.79 25.56 8.09
C ASN A 374 15.46 24.88 7.72
N TRP A 375 14.36 25.34 8.31
CA TRP A 375 13.01 24.81 8.12
C TRP A 375 12.16 25.86 7.39
N GLU A 376 11.49 25.44 6.35
CA GLU A 376 10.52 26.22 5.58
C GLU A 376 9.11 25.79 5.96
N GLN A 377 8.24 26.75 6.24
CA GLN A 377 6.83 26.49 6.50
C GLN A 377 6.13 26.18 5.19
N LEU A 378 5.41 25.07 5.16
CA LEU A 378 4.58 24.68 4.03
C LEU A 378 3.23 25.40 4.11
N ASN A 379 2.74 25.88 2.98
CA ASN A 379 1.46 26.58 2.85
C ASN A 379 0.34 25.59 2.48
N LYS A 380 -0.84 25.72 3.13
CA LYS A 380 -2.05 24.97 2.77
C LYS A 380 -2.67 25.46 1.48
#